data_104bfcbe7b1a83e5fa1cfdd444e831e0
#
_entry.id   104bfcbe7b1a83e5fa1cfdd444e831e0
#
_cell.length_a   1.000
_cell.length_b   1.000
_cell.length_c   1.000
_cell.angle_alpha   90.00
_cell.angle_beta   90.00
_cell.angle_gamma   90.00
#
_symmetry.space_group_name_H-M   'P 1'
#
loop_
_entity.id
_entity.type
_entity.pdbx_description
1 polymer ?
#
loop_
_entity_poly.entity_id
_entity_poly.type
_entity_poly.pdbx_seq_one_letter_code
_entity_poly.pdbx_strand_id
1 'polypeptide(L)'
;MEDYADELHRLLTNASISRCTLIGHSMGGYIGLAFAEKYGDMLEGLGLFHSTAVADTDSKKHQRNEMAELIRTHGAKAFVKHTTANLFGARFKELFPEKVQEYINRYELLPSKAMATGMEAMRDRLDRTKVLASLPFPILFIIGMHDQLVSFENTMEQVKYPKQGYPFIMAEAGHMAMVERPDASSRIIRWYMDMVK
;
A
#
# COMPACT_ATOMS: atom_id res chain seq x y z
N MET A 1 -7.05 3.45 -10.19
CA MET A 1 -7.38 3.32 -8.74
C MET A 1 -8.86 3.55 -8.49
N GLU A 2 -9.49 4.37 -9.29
CA GLU A 2 -10.91 4.72 -9.18
C GLU A 2 -11.83 3.50 -9.29
N ASP A 3 -11.62 2.65 -10.31
CA ASP A 3 -12.43 1.43 -10.50
C ASP A 3 -12.33 0.46 -9.32
N TYR A 4 -11.13 0.37 -8.69
CA TYR A 4 -10.94 -0.43 -7.47
C TYR A 4 -11.70 0.17 -6.28
N ALA A 5 -11.72 1.51 -6.17
CA ALA A 5 -12.48 2.20 -5.14
C ALA A 5 -14.00 2.00 -5.33
N ASP A 6 -14.47 2.06 -6.57
CA ASP A 6 -15.87 1.83 -6.92
C ASP A 6 -16.30 0.38 -6.61
N GLU A 7 -15.44 -0.58 -6.93
CA GLU A 7 -15.70 -1.98 -6.61
C GLU A 7 -15.70 -2.22 -5.09
N LEU A 8 -14.77 -1.62 -4.36
CA LEU A 8 -14.75 -1.70 -2.89
C LEU A 8 -16.04 -1.09 -2.29
N HIS A 9 -16.47 0.06 -2.79
CA HIS A 9 -17.74 0.68 -2.39
C HIS A 9 -18.92 -0.27 -2.62
N ARG A 10 -19.00 -0.88 -3.82
CA ARG A 10 -20.03 -1.86 -4.15
C ARG A 10 -20.04 -3.06 -3.20
N LEU A 11 -18.86 -3.59 -2.87
CA LEU A 11 -18.71 -4.72 -1.93
C LEU A 11 -19.18 -4.35 -0.52
N LEU A 12 -18.78 -3.18 0.00
CA LEU A 12 -19.18 -2.71 1.32
C LEU A 12 -20.69 -2.47 1.38
N THR A 13 -21.27 -1.85 0.35
CA THR A 13 -22.72 -1.61 0.26
C THR A 13 -23.49 -2.92 0.23
N ASN A 14 -23.06 -3.90 -0.57
CA ASN A 14 -23.69 -5.22 -0.62
C ASN A 14 -23.59 -5.98 0.71
N ALA A 15 -22.55 -5.72 1.50
CA ALA A 15 -22.37 -6.26 2.84
C ALA A 15 -23.12 -5.45 3.92
N SER A 16 -23.89 -4.42 3.54
CA SER A 16 -24.60 -3.50 4.44
C SER A 16 -23.65 -2.76 5.42
N ILE A 17 -22.41 -2.52 5.00
CA ILE A 17 -21.41 -1.75 5.76
C ILE A 17 -21.53 -0.30 5.34
N SER A 18 -22.08 0.54 6.21
CA SER A 18 -22.27 1.97 5.96
C SER A 18 -21.09 2.83 6.41
N ARG A 19 -20.30 2.36 7.39
CA ARG A 19 -19.11 3.06 7.90
C ARG A 19 -18.00 2.06 8.20
N CYS A 20 -16.77 2.47 7.92
CA CYS A 20 -15.60 1.62 8.15
C CYS A 20 -14.31 2.43 8.33
N THR A 21 -13.29 1.78 8.85
CA THR A 21 -11.90 2.22 8.79
C THR A 21 -11.17 1.39 7.74
N LEU A 22 -10.49 2.04 6.79
CA LEU A 22 -9.68 1.36 5.78
C LEU A 22 -8.20 1.43 6.15
N ILE A 23 -7.50 0.30 6.13
CA ILE A 23 -6.05 0.24 6.24
C ILE A 23 -5.52 -0.43 4.98
N GLY A 24 -4.88 0.37 4.12
CA GLY A 24 -4.39 -0.08 2.82
C GLY A 24 -2.87 -0.24 2.80
N HIS A 25 -2.40 -1.46 2.48
CA HIS A 25 -0.98 -1.72 2.24
C HIS A 25 -0.61 -1.39 0.79
N SER A 26 0.45 -0.62 0.60
CA SER A 26 1.01 -0.31 -0.73
C SER A 26 -0.08 0.21 -1.70
N MET A 27 -0.36 -0.50 -2.79
CA MET A 27 -1.46 -0.18 -3.73
C MET A 27 -2.82 -0.06 -3.02
N GLY A 28 -3.05 -0.82 -1.95
CA GLY A 28 -4.26 -0.71 -1.14
C GLY A 28 -4.44 0.67 -0.51
N GLY A 29 -3.36 1.36 -0.15
CA GLY A 29 -3.41 2.75 0.31
C GLY A 29 -3.77 3.74 -0.80
N TYR A 30 -3.31 3.51 -2.04
CA TYR A 30 -3.72 4.31 -3.20
C TYR A 30 -5.22 4.16 -3.49
N ILE A 31 -5.72 2.92 -3.35
CA ILE A 31 -7.17 2.62 -3.46
C ILE A 31 -7.94 3.28 -2.32
N GLY A 32 -7.42 3.20 -1.09
CA GLY A 32 -8.03 3.84 0.08
C GLY A 32 -8.15 5.36 -0.06
N LEU A 33 -7.15 6.02 -0.65
CA LEU A 33 -7.20 7.46 -0.94
C LEU A 33 -8.19 7.80 -2.08
N ALA A 34 -8.27 6.95 -3.12
CA ALA A 34 -9.30 7.11 -4.16
C ALA A 34 -10.71 6.89 -3.61
N PHE A 35 -10.85 5.94 -2.69
CA PHE A 35 -12.11 5.70 -1.97
C PHE A 35 -12.46 6.90 -1.08
N ALA A 36 -11.50 7.44 -0.34
CA ALA A 36 -11.72 8.61 0.52
C ALA A 36 -12.14 9.86 -0.27
N GLU A 37 -11.62 10.04 -1.49
CA GLU A 37 -12.00 11.13 -2.39
C GLU A 37 -13.48 11.03 -2.84
N LYS A 38 -13.95 9.82 -3.15
CA LYS A 38 -15.29 9.58 -3.71
C LYS A 38 -16.36 9.27 -2.66
N TYR A 39 -15.96 8.56 -1.61
CA TYR A 39 -16.86 7.96 -0.61
C TYR A 39 -16.40 8.24 0.82
N GLY A 40 -15.77 9.39 1.04
CA GLY A 40 -15.17 9.77 2.33
C GLY A 40 -16.15 9.74 3.51
N ASP A 41 -17.44 9.98 3.26
CA ASP A 41 -18.49 9.93 4.29
C ASP A 41 -18.68 8.53 4.91
N MET A 42 -18.22 7.48 4.23
CA MET A 42 -18.20 6.13 4.76
C MET A 42 -16.98 5.84 5.66
N LEU A 43 -16.00 6.76 5.73
CA LEU A 43 -14.79 6.52 6.48
C LEU A 43 -14.80 7.19 7.85
N GLU A 44 -14.33 6.44 8.84
CA GLU A 44 -14.02 6.90 10.21
C GLU A 44 -12.51 7.03 10.44
N GLY A 45 -11.71 6.41 9.56
CA GLY A 45 -10.26 6.44 9.60
C GLY A 45 -9.63 5.86 8.34
N LEU A 46 -8.40 6.25 8.04
CA LEU A 46 -7.60 5.73 6.92
C LEU A 46 -6.17 5.45 7.39
N GLY A 47 -5.69 4.24 7.12
CA GLY A 47 -4.30 3.84 7.34
C GLY A 47 -3.55 3.67 6.02
N LEU A 48 -2.43 4.36 5.88
CA LEU A 48 -1.44 4.18 4.81
C LEU A 48 -0.31 3.29 5.33
N PHE A 49 -0.37 2.02 5.00
CA PHE A 49 0.62 1.02 5.39
C PHE A 49 1.62 0.84 4.25
N HIS A 50 2.85 1.34 4.39
CA HIS A 50 3.86 1.37 3.32
C HIS A 50 3.28 1.95 2.00
N SER A 51 2.62 3.08 2.11
CA SER A 51 1.90 3.70 1.00
C SER A 51 2.11 5.23 0.97
N THR A 52 1.65 5.88 -0.07
CA THR A 52 1.84 7.32 -0.30
C THR A 52 0.64 7.93 -1.01
N ALA A 53 0.39 9.22 -0.78
CA ALA A 53 -0.61 9.99 -1.51
C ALA A 53 -0.08 10.63 -2.81
N VAL A 54 1.24 10.65 -2.99
CA VAL A 54 1.90 11.28 -4.14
C VAL A 54 1.79 10.40 -5.37
N ALA A 55 1.54 11.00 -6.54
CA ALA A 55 1.61 10.32 -7.83
C ALA A 55 3.03 9.82 -8.14
N ASP A 56 3.15 8.85 -9.06
CA ASP A 56 4.45 8.45 -9.57
C ASP A 56 5.12 9.59 -10.36
N THR A 57 6.42 9.77 -10.18
CA THR A 57 7.25 10.62 -11.04
C THR A 57 7.31 10.03 -12.46
N ASP A 58 7.70 10.81 -13.45
CA ASP A 58 7.81 10.33 -14.84
C ASP A 58 8.79 9.15 -14.96
N SER A 59 9.90 9.18 -14.21
CA SER A 59 10.83 8.04 -14.14
C SER A 59 10.16 6.78 -13.59
N LYS A 60 9.36 6.93 -12.52
CA LYS A 60 8.66 5.79 -11.91
C LYS A 60 7.52 5.28 -12.80
N LYS A 61 6.84 6.16 -13.53
CA LYS A 61 5.86 5.77 -14.56
C LYS A 61 6.51 4.97 -15.68
N HIS A 62 7.70 5.39 -16.13
CA HIS A 62 8.46 4.63 -17.12
C HIS A 62 8.81 3.23 -16.62
N GLN A 63 9.35 3.12 -15.41
CA GLN A 63 9.61 1.81 -14.78
C GLN A 63 8.37 0.93 -14.69
N ARG A 64 7.18 1.51 -14.36
CA ARG A 64 5.92 0.75 -14.35
C ARG A 64 5.56 0.20 -15.72
N ASN A 65 5.79 0.97 -16.79
CA ASN A 65 5.57 0.52 -18.17
C ASN A 65 6.47 -0.66 -18.51
N GLU A 66 7.77 -0.55 -18.21
CA GLU A 66 8.73 -1.64 -18.44
C GLU A 66 8.35 -2.91 -17.67
N MET A 67 7.92 -2.77 -16.41
CA MET A 67 7.45 -3.88 -15.58
C MET A 67 6.18 -4.52 -16.15
N ALA A 68 5.20 -3.72 -16.59
CA ALA A 68 3.97 -4.23 -17.19
C ALA A 68 4.25 -4.99 -18.48
N GLU A 69 5.15 -4.47 -19.32
CA GLU A 69 5.57 -5.13 -20.57
C GLU A 69 6.35 -6.42 -20.30
N LEU A 70 7.28 -6.42 -19.34
CA LEU A 70 7.99 -7.61 -18.91
C LEU A 70 7.02 -8.72 -18.47
N ILE A 71 6.02 -8.35 -17.67
CA ILE A 71 5.00 -9.29 -17.20
C ILE A 71 4.17 -9.85 -18.34
N ARG A 72 3.80 -9.02 -19.34
CA ARG A 72 3.03 -9.46 -20.49
C ARG A 72 3.82 -10.41 -21.38
N THR A 73 5.09 -10.11 -21.60
CA THR A 73 5.96 -10.85 -22.54
C THR A 73 6.51 -12.13 -21.91
N HIS A 74 6.93 -12.08 -20.64
CA HIS A 74 7.64 -13.18 -19.98
C HIS A 74 6.85 -13.83 -18.82
N GLY A 75 5.65 -13.31 -18.54
CA GLY A 75 4.79 -13.81 -17.48
C GLY A 75 5.14 -13.28 -16.07
N ALA A 76 4.20 -13.43 -15.15
CA ALA A 76 4.34 -13.00 -13.76
C ALA A 76 5.54 -13.65 -13.06
N LYS A 77 5.84 -14.90 -13.37
CA LYS A 77 6.89 -15.68 -12.71
C LYS A 77 8.28 -15.05 -12.86
N ALA A 78 8.65 -14.57 -14.03
CA ALA A 78 9.94 -13.91 -14.27
C ALA A 78 10.05 -12.63 -13.45
N PHE A 79 9.02 -11.80 -13.47
CA PHE A 79 8.95 -10.56 -12.70
C PHE A 79 9.04 -10.81 -11.18
N VAL A 80 8.22 -11.74 -10.65
CA VAL A 80 8.13 -12.05 -9.22
C VAL A 80 9.46 -12.53 -8.65
N LYS A 81 10.17 -13.40 -9.36
CA LYS A 81 11.48 -13.90 -8.94
C LYS A 81 12.51 -12.79 -8.70
N HIS A 82 12.47 -11.76 -9.52
CA HIS A 82 13.43 -10.65 -9.43
C HIS A 82 13.01 -9.56 -8.46
N THR A 83 11.71 -9.39 -8.23
CA THR A 83 11.20 -8.22 -7.49
C THR A 83 10.72 -8.53 -6.07
N THR A 84 10.19 -9.73 -5.81
CA THR A 84 9.59 -10.05 -4.51
C THR A 84 10.57 -9.99 -3.35
N ALA A 85 11.82 -10.40 -3.55
CA ALA A 85 12.85 -10.30 -2.52
C ALA A 85 13.14 -8.85 -2.09
N ASN A 86 12.92 -7.87 -2.97
CA ASN A 86 13.12 -6.45 -2.68
C ASN A 86 12.00 -5.83 -1.83
N LEU A 87 10.91 -6.58 -1.62
CA LEU A 87 9.85 -6.16 -0.69
C LEU A 87 10.29 -6.27 0.77
N PHE A 88 11.29 -7.08 1.08
CA PHE A 88 11.73 -7.37 2.44
C PHE A 88 13.01 -6.64 2.80
N GLY A 89 13.13 -6.25 4.06
CA GLY A 89 14.36 -5.70 4.63
C GLY A 89 15.54 -6.71 4.58
N ALA A 90 16.77 -6.21 4.47
CA ALA A 90 17.96 -7.05 4.31
C ALA A 90 18.09 -8.10 5.43
N ARG A 91 17.90 -7.66 6.69
CA ARG A 91 17.98 -8.55 7.86
C ARG A 91 16.91 -9.66 7.84
N PHE A 92 15.69 -9.33 7.39
CA PHE A 92 14.63 -10.34 7.29
C PHE A 92 14.95 -11.39 6.22
N LYS A 93 15.49 -10.97 5.07
CA LYS A 93 15.92 -11.88 4.01
C LYS A 93 17.02 -12.85 4.47
N GLU A 94 17.92 -12.38 5.31
CA GLU A 94 19.02 -13.18 5.88
C GLU A 94 18.51 -14.19 6.90
N LEU A 95 17.63 -13.77 7.81
CA LEU A 95 17.15 -14.60 8.92
C LEU A 95 16.01 -15.57 8.52
N PHE A 96 15.22 -15.23 7.52
CA PHE A 96 14.02 -15.96 7.12
C PHE A 96 13.92 -16.14 5.59
N PRO A 97 14.95 -16.68 4.92
CA PRO A 97 14.95 -16.83 3.46
C PRO A 97 13.81 -17.74 2.97
N GLU A 98 13.40 -18.73 3.77
CA GLU A 98 12.26 -19.62 3.48
C GLU A 98 10.92 -18.87 3.43
N LYS A 99 10.76 -17.83 4.28
CA LYS A 99 9.56 -16.97 4.24
C LYS A 99 9.53 -16.13 2.98
N VAL A 100 10.67 -15.57 2.59
CA VAL A 100 10.77 -14.83 1.32
C VAL A 100 10.42 -15.74 0.14
N GLN A 101 10.93 -16.97 0.14
CA GLN A 101 10.63 -17.96 -0.91
C GLN A 101 9.14 -18.36 -0.93
N GLU A 102 8.49 -18.46 0.25
CA GLU A 102 7.04 -18.70 0.35
C GLU A 102 6.25 -17.61 -0.40
N TYR A 103 6.61 -16.33 -0.22
CA TYR A 103 5.96 -15.20 -0.92
C TYR A 103 6.26 -15.19 -2.41
N ILE A 104 7.48 -15.53 -2.83
CA ILE A 104 7.82 -15.71 -4.25
C ILE A 104 6.88 -16.76 -4.87
N ASN A 105 6.82 -17.95 -4.27
CA ASN A 105 5.99 -19.05 -4.76
C ASN A 105 4.50 -18.68 -4.82
N ARG A 106 4.00 -17.92 -3.83
CA ARG A 106 2.63 -17.45 -3.79
C ARG A 106 2.33 -16.44 -4.90
N TYR A 107 3.22 -15.49 -5.13
CA TYR A 107 3.00 -14.43 -6.11
C TYR A 107 3.21 -14.92 -7.56
N GLU A 108 4.01 -15.96 -7.77
CA GLU A 108 4.15 -16.62 -9.08
C GLU A 108 2.82 -17.18 -9.61
N LEU A 109 1.85 -17.45 -8.72
CA LEU A 109 0.54 -17.98 -9.08
C LEU A 109 -0.46 -16.88 -9.51
N LEU A 110 -0.10 -15.61 -9.36
CA LEU A 110 -0.98 -14.52 -9.74
C LEU A 110 -1.11 -14.42 -11.27
N PRO A 111 -2.32 -14.15 -11.80
CA PRO A 111 -2.52 -13.98 -13.23
C PRO A 111 -1.68 -12.80 -13.77
N SER A 112 -0.87 -13.05 -14.79
CA SER A 112 -0.01 -12.02 -15.42
C SER A 112 -0.81 -10.80 -15.87
N LYS A 113 -2.00 -11.00 -16.43
CA LYS A 113 -2.89 -9.90 -16.83
C LYS A 113 -3.26 -9.00 -15.65
N ALA A 114 -3.66 -9.58 -14.52
CA ALA A 114 -4.03 -8.80 -13.33
C ALA A 114 -2.82 -8.02 -12.78
N MET A 115 -1.65 -8.65 -12.76
CA MET A 115 -0.41 -8.02 -12.28
C MET A 115 0.02 -6.86 -13.18
N ALA A 116 0.01 -7.04 -14.52
CA ALA A 116 0.32 -5.97 -15.46
C ALA A 116 -0.67 -4.81 -15.37
N THR A 117 -1.98 -5.10 -15.28
CA THR A 117 -3.03 -4.07 -15.08
C THR A 117 -2.83 -3.32 -13.75
N GLY A 118 -2.39 -4.02 -12.68
CA GLY A 118 -2.04 -3.38 -11.42
C GLY A 118 -0.87 -2.39 -11.56
N MET A 119 0.17 -2.74 -12.35
CA MET A 119 1.29 -1.81 -12.64
C MET A 119 0.81 -0.56 -13.36
N GLU A 120 -0.07 -0.70 -14.35
CA GLU A 120 -0.64 0.43 -15.09
C GLU A 120 -1.54 1.29 -14.19
N ALA A 121 -2.38 0.69 -13.39
CA ALA A 121 -3.22 1.42 -12.44
C ALA A 121 -2.37 2.22 -11.43
N MET A 122 -1.24 1.66 -10.96
CA MET A 122 -0.30 2.39 -10.10
C MET A 122 0.41 3.53 -10.85
N ARG A 123 0.80 3.33 -12.11
CA ARG A 123 1.40 4.35 -12.98
C ARG A 123 0.48 5.56 -13.15
N ASP A 124 -0.80 5.29 -13.38
CA ASP A 124 -1.80 6.30 -13.76
C ASP A 124 -2.52 6.92 -12.56
N ARG A 125 -2.14 6.52 -11.33
CA ARG A 125 -2.77 7.09 -10.14
C ARG A 125 -2.56 8.60 -10.04
N LEU A 126 -3.60 9.29 -9.62
CA LEU A 126 -3.56 10.72 -9.37
C LEU A 126 -2.80 11.04 -8.07
N ASP A 127 -2.24 12.25 -8.00
CA ASP A 127 -1.76 12.83 -6.75
C ASP A 127 -2.97 13.15 -5.84
N ARG A 128 -2.97 12.60 -4.63
CA ARG A 128 -4.04 12.77 -3.64
C ARG A 128 -3.56 13.42 -2.35
N THR A 129 -2.49 14.19 -2.41
CA THR A 129 -2.00 14.94 -1.25
C THR A 129 -3.03 15.93 -0.74
N LYS A 130 -3.79 16.56 -1.64
CA LYS A 130 -4.90 17.46 -1.27
C LYS A 130 -6.05 16.73 -0.61
N VAL A 131 -6.39 15.54 -1.11
CA VAL A 131 -7.39 14.66 -0.48
C VAL A 131 -6.95 14.31 0.92
N LEU A 132 -5.73 13.80 1.08
CA LEU A 132 -5.14 13.47 2.37
C LEU A 132 -5.21 14.63 3.37
N ALA A 133 -4.91 15.85 2.92
CA ALA A 133 -4.95 17.07 3.74
C ALA A 133 -6.37 17.49 4.15
N SER A 134 -7.39 17.11 3.39
CA SER A 134 -8.79 17.49 3.62
C SER A 134 -9.56 16.55 4.53
N LEU A 135 -9.05 15.34 4.79
CA LEU A 135 -9.76 14.32 5.54
C LEU A 135 -10.00 14.75 7.00
N PRO A 136 -11.24 14.60 7.50
CA PRO A 136 -11.62 15.12 8.82
C PRO A 136 -11.23 14.22 10.00
N PHE A 137 -10.83 12.97 9.72
CA PHE A 137 -10.53 11.92 10.69
C PHE A 137 -9.03 11.64 10.79
N PRO A 138 -8.59 10.90 11.83
CA PRO A 138 -7.18 10.54 12.02
C PRO A 138 -6.63 9.70 10.86
N ILE A 139 -5.36 9.93 10.50
CA ILE A 139 -4.65 9.17 9.46
C ILE A 139 -3.48 8.42 10.09
N LEU A 140 -3.49 7.10 9.96
CA LEU A 140 -2.39 6.24 10.35
C LEU A 140 -1.35 6.15 9.22
N PHE A 141 -0.08 6.30 9.57
CA PHE A 141 1.05 5.98 8.67
C PHE A 141 1.92 4.90 9.31
N ILE A 142 2.04 3.75 8.67
CA ILE A 142 3.03 2.72 9.03
C ILE A 142 4.13 2.75 7.99
N ILE A 143 5.37 3.04 8.43
CA ILE A 143 6.48 3.44 7.55
C ILE A 143 7.68 2.55 7.85
N GLY A 144 8.18 1.81 6.87
CA GLY A 144 9.41 1.03 6.98
C GLY A 144 10.64 1.88 6.68
N MET A 145 11.64 1.86 7.56
CA MET A 145 12.88 2.60 7.31
C MET A 145 13.72 2.01 6.17
N HIS A 146 13.53 0.73 5.87
CA HIS A 146 14.23 0.03 4.81
C HIS A 146 13.34 -0.30 3.60
N ASP A 147 12.20 0.41 3.47
CA ASP A 147 11.30 0.27 2.33
C ASP A 147 11.95 0.84 1.06
N GLN A 148 12.22 -0.05 0.09
CA GLN A 148 12.83 0.34 -1.19
C GLN A 148 11.82 0.81 -2.24
N LEU A 149 10.52 0.67 -1.97
CA LEU A 149 9.47 1.03 -2.91
C LEU A 149 8.80 2.36 -2.59
N VAL A 150 8.64 2.65 -1.30
CA VAL A 150 8.03 3.88 -0.79
C VAL A 150 9.05 4.59 0.10
N SER A 151 9.54 5.75 -0.33
CA SER A 151 10.57 6.51 0.39
C SER A 151 10.10 6.89 1.78
N PHE A 152 10.95 6.62 2.77
CA PHE A 152 10.76 7.01 4.16
C PHE A 152 10.59 8.53 4.28
N GLU A 153 11.50 9.30 3.68
CA GLU A 153 11.51 10.76 3.75
C GLU A 153 10.25 11.37 3.15
N ASN A 154 9.86 10.89 1.95
CA ASN A 154 8.65 11.38 1.28
C ASN A 154 7.39 11.05 2.07
N THR A 155 7.34 9.90 2.74
CA THR A 155 6.18 9.54 3.56
C THR A 155 6.14 10.36 4.84
N MET A 156 7.28 10.59 5.49
CA MET A 156 7.38 11.45 6.67
C MET A 156 6.95 12.90 6.37
N GLU A 157 7.25 13.41 5.17
CA GLU A 157 6.75 14.74 4.76
C GLU A 157 5.22 14.76 4.67
N GLN A 158 4.60 13.69 4.19
CA GLN A 158 3.14 13.60 4.05
C GLN A 158 2.39 13.47 5.38
N VAL A 159 3.05 13.03 6.45
CA VAL A 159 2.46 13.00 7.80
C VAL A 159 1.96 14.37 8.26
N LYS A 160 2.53 15.45 7.73
CA LYS A 160 2.18 16.83 8.06
C LYS A 160 0.92 17.34 7.35
N TYR A 161 0.43 16.64 6.32
CA TYR A 161 -0.69 17.15 5.50
C TYR A 161 -2.04 16.97 6.18
N PRO A 162 -2.42 15.83 6.77
CA PRO A 162 -3.68 15.70 7.47
C PRO A 162 -3.68 16.47 8.79
N LYS A 163 -4.86 16.88 9.26
CA LYS A 163 -5.01 17.53 10.56
C LYS A 163 -4.51 16.69 11.72
N GLN A 164 -4.63 15.37 11.61
CA GLN A 164 -4.23 14.39 12.61
C GLN A 164 -3.50 13.23 11.91
N GLY A 165 -2.18 13.35 11.76
CA GLY A 165 -1.32 12.32 11.20
C GLY A 165 -0.56 11.57 12.30
N TYR A 166 -0.65 10.24 12.32
CA TYR A 166 -0.03 9.37 13.32
C TYR A 166 1.02 8.47 12.67
N PRO A 167 2.31 8.84 12.67
CA PRO A 167 3.37 8.03 12.11
C PRO A 167 3.85 6.95 13.09
N PHE A 168 3.98 5.73 12.60
CA PHE A 168 4.66 4.62 13.26
C PHE A 168 5.80 4.13 12.40
N ILE A 169 7.01 4.33 12.88
CA ILE A 169 8.25 3.98 12.16
C ILE A 169 8.66 2.57 12.53
N MET A 170 8.78 1.72 11.52
CA MET A 170 9.24 0.33 11.62
C MET A 170 10.73 0.28 11.27
N ALA A 171 11.60 0.47 12.27
CA ALA A 171 13.04 0.69 12.08
C ALA A 171 13.77 -0.45 11.36
N GLU A 172 13.29 -1.69 11.48
CA GLU A 172 13.94 -2.87 10.88
C GLU A 172 13.07 -3.54 9.79
N ALA A 173 12.07 -2.84 9.27
CA ALA A 173 11.19 -3.39 8.23
C ALA A 173 11.43 -2.75 6.87
N GLY A 174 11.31 -3.58 5.82
CA GLY A 174 11.16 -3.17 4.44
C GLY A 174 9.71 -2.79 4.13
N HIS A 175 9.22 -3.28 2.99
CA HIS A 175 7.86 -3.01 2.50
C HIS A 175 6.78 -3.95 3.07
N MET A 176 7.18 -5.00 3.80
CA MET A 176 6.31 -6.08 4.26
C MET A 176 6.26 -6.20 5.79
N ALA A 177 6.16 -5.05 6.50
CA ALA A 177 6.20 -5.06 7.97
C ALA A 177 5.13 -5.95 8.61
N MET A 178 3.97 -6.20 7.95
CA MET A 178 2.98 -7.15 8.44
C MET A 178 3.51 -8.60 8.48
N VAL A 179 4.55 -8.90 7.72
CA VAL A 179 5.25 -10.20 7.69
C VAL A 179 6.53 -10.15 8.50
N GLU A 180 7.29 -9.07 8.36
CA GLU A 180 8.60 -8.91 9.02
C GLU A 180 8.47 -8.65 10.52
N ARG A 181 7.41 -7.96 10.94
CA ARG A 181 7.12 -7.53 12.32
C ARG A 181 5.63 -7.66 12.65
N PRO A 182 5.04 -8.86 12.57
CA PRO A 182 3.59 -9.07 12.67
C PRO A 182 3.00 -8.56 13.99
N ASP A 183 3.69 -8.80 15.12
CA ASP A 183 3.20 -8.37 16.44
C ASP A 183 3.19 -6.84 16.58
N ALA A 184 4.23 -6.16 16.09
CA ALA A 184 4.29 -4.71 16.12
C ALA A 184 3.21 -4.11 15.22
N SER A 185 3.07 -4.62 14.00
CA SER A 185 2.03 -4.21 13.04
C SER A 185 0.63 -4.38 13.64
N SER A 186 0.35 -5.53 14.25
CA SER A 186 -0.94 -5.83 14.90
C SER A 186 -1.24 -4.90 16.07
N ARG A 187 -0.25 -4.59 16.93
CA ARG A 187 -0.42 -3.64 18.03
C ARG A 187 -0.74 -2.23 17.55
N ILE A 188 -0.04 -1.76 16.53
CA ILE A 188 -0.28 -0.44 15.93
C ILE A 188 -1.69 -0.35 15.35
N ILE A 189 -2.11 -1.36 14.59
CA ILE A 189 -3.45 -1.40 13.99
C ILE A 189 -4.52 -1.42 15.09
N ARG A 190 -4.39 -2.24 16.12
CA ARG A 190 -5.36 -2.27 17.24
C ARG A 190 -5.45 -0.93 17.94
N TRP A 191 -4.30 -0.32 18.28
CA TRP A 191 -4.26 1.01 18.87
C TRP A 191 -5.02 2.03 18.02
N TYR A 192 -4.78 2.02 16.70
CA TYR A 192 -5.46 2.93 15.78
C TYR A 192 -6.98 2.67 15.73
N MET A 193 -7.38 1.41 15.66
CA MET A 193 -8.80 1.03 15.65
C MET A 193 -9.52 1.43 16.94
N ASP A 194 -8.83 1.41 18.09
CA ASP A 194 -9.42 1.86 19.37
C ASP A 194 -9.51 3.39 19.45
N MET A 195 -8.65 4.11 18.75
CA MET A 195 -8.65 5.58 18.71
C MET A 195 -9.76 6.15 17.80
N VAL A 196 -10.12 5.45 16.70
CA VAL A 196 -11.10 5.93 15.71
C VAL A 196 -12.54 5.45 15.99
N LYS A 197 -12.76 4.71 17.06
CA LYS A 197 -14.10 4.38 17.58
C LYS A 197 -14.70 5.59 18.30
#